data_b9ab46a8a6d77463690bc41899d1bd18
#
_entry.id   b9ab46a8a6d77463690bc41899d1bd18
#
_cell.length_a   1.000
_cell.length_b   1.000
_cell.length_c   1.000
_cell.angle_alpha   90.00
_cell.angle_beta   90.00
_cell.angle_gamma   90.00
#
_symmetry.space_group_name_H-M   'P 1'
#
loop_
_entity.id
_entity.type
_entity.pdbx_description
1 polymer ?
#
loop_
_entity_poly.entity_id
_entity_poly.type
_entity_poly.pdbx_seq_one_letter_code
_entity_poly.pdbx_strand_id
1 'polypeptide(L)'
;MGTDEREPRFFNKRLNRRQVLKGLGLLGSAVALGGPLELARAVAETGTGVRPAPHEIPRRPFGKTGVEVSVLCLGGAHLGRAGSEAEAIRIVQEAVEAGVNFMDNAWEYHNGRAEEVMGKALVGRRQQAFLMTKVCSHGRDKKVAMEQLEQSLRRLKTDYLDLWQIHEVIYEDDPD
;
A
#
# COMPACT_ATOMS: atom_id res chain seq x y z
N MET A 1 31.97 33.11 -6.37
CA MET A 1 31.60 32.11 -5.34
C MET A 1 30.31 31.47 -5.79
N GLY A 2 30.40 30.35 -6.52
CA GLY A 2 29.27 29.62 -7.06
C GLY A 2 29.04 28.40 -6.17
N THR A 3 27.87 28.28 -5.61
CA THR A 3 27.43 27.10 -4.89
C THR A 3 26.88 26.08 -5.90
N ASP A 4 27.61 24.99 -6.05
CA ASP A 4 27.24 23.81 -6.86
C ASP A 4 26.19 23.00 -6.05
N GLU A 5 24.90 23.25 -6.29
CA GLU A 5 23.81 22.43 -5.79
C GLU A 5 23.59 21.24 -6.76
N ARG A 6 24.19 20.11 -6.42
CA ARG A 6 23.93 18.85 -7.13
C ARG A 6 22.61 18.25 -6.67
N GLU A 7 21.60 18.35 -7.52
CA GLU A 7 20.36 17.58 -7.38
C GLU A 7 20.61 16.06 -7.36
N PRO A 8 19.91 15.30 -6.50
CA PRO A 8 20.01 13.85 -6.49
C PRO A 8 19.34 13.26 -7.74
N ARG A 9 20.15 12.71 -8.65
CA ARG A 9 19.64 11.94 -9.80
C ARG A 9 18.98 10.66 -9.32
N PHE A 10 17.67 10.60 -9.33
CA PHE A 10 16.94 9.36 -9.17
C PHE A 10 17.22 8.44 -10.35
N PHE A 11 17.75 7.27 -10.04
CA PHE A 11 18.08 6.21 -10.98
C PHE A 11 16.79 5.58 -11.54
N ASN A 12 16.32 6.07 -12.69
CA ASN A 12 15.30 5.36 -13.48
C ASN A 12 15.98 4.45 -14.50
N LYS A 13 16.60 3.36 -14.05
CA LYS A 13 17.09 2.29 -14.92
C LYS A 13 16.09 1.15 -14.92
N ARG A 14 15.21 1.11 -15.92
CA ARG A 14 14.38 -0.08 -16.18
C ARG A 14 15.32 -1.25 -16.49
N LEU A 15 15.47 -2.16 -15.53
CA LEU A 15 16.18 -3.40 -15.73
C LEU A 15 15.33 -4.30 -16.64
N ASN A 16 15.85 -4.67 -17.81
CA ASN A 16 15.18 -5.63 -18.66
C ASN A 16 15.41 -7.07 -18.15
N ARG A 17 14.53 -8.01 -18.54
CA ARG A 17 14.59 -9.42 -18.12
C ARG A 17 15.98 -10.06 -18.21
N ARG A 18 16.76 -9.67 -19.23
CA ARG A 18 18.10 -10.21 -19.48
C ARG A 18 19.14 -9.70 -18.48
N GLN A 19 18.95 -8.49 -17.95
CA GLN A 19 19.84 -7.91 -16.92
C GLN A 19 19.59 -8.51 -15.55
N VAL A 20 18.33 -8.84 -15.23
CA VAL A 20 17.96 -9.55 -13.99
C VAL A 20 18.55 -10.96 -14.00
N LEU A 21 18.45 -11.68 -15.12
CA LEU A 21 19.01 -13.04 -15.24
C LEU A 21 20.54 -13.07 -15.23
N LYS A 22 21.22 -12.03 -15.73
CA LYS A 22 22.70 -11.92 -15.66
C LYS A 22 23.18 -11.62 -14.23
N GLY A 23 22.42 -10.88 -13.43
CA GLY A 23 22.71 -10.65 -12.01
C GLY A 23 22.65 -11.93 -11.15
N LEU A 24 21.76 -12.85 -11.50
CA LEU A 24 21.63 -14.16 -10.84
C LEU A 24 22.74 -15.15 -11.23
N GLY A 25 23.36 -14.98 -12.41
CA GLY A 25 24.43 -15.86 -12.91
C GLY A 25 25.82 -15.61 -12.30
N LEU A 26 26.05 -14.50 -11.64
CA LEU A 26 27.34 -14.16 -11.00
C LEU A 26 27.50 -14.68 -9.56
N LEU A 27 26.46 -15.24 -8.96
CA LEU A 27 26.50 -15.91 -7.65
C LEU A 27 26.78 -17.42 -7.73
N GLY A 28 26.99 -17.95 -8.94
CA GLY A 28 27.12 -19.37 -9.20
C GLY A 28 28.53 -19.96 -9.20
N SER A 29 29.59 -19.22 -8.83
CA SER A 29 30.97 -19.71 -9.00
C SER A 29 31.79 -19.89 -7.72
N ALA A 30 31.19 -20.01 -6.57
CA ALA A 30 31.90 -20.26 -5.32
C ALA A 30 31.12 -21.11 -4.33
N VAL A 31 30.67 -22.31 -4.73
CA VAL A 31 30.39 -23.41 -3.77
C VAL A 31 30.48 -24.75 -4.51
N ALA A 32 31.67 -25.26 -4.62
CA ALA A 32 31.88 -26.70 -4.78
C ALA A 32 32.15 -27.24 -3.38
N LEU A 33 31.16 -27.84 -2.74
CA LEU A 33 31.20 -28.78 -1.62
C LEU A 33 29.99 -28.55 -0.68
N GLY A 34 28.83 -28.92 -1.12
CA GLY A 34 27.60 -28.95 -0.33
C GLY A 34 26.39 -29.11 -1.26
N GLY A 35 25.64 -30.19 -1.09
CA GLY A 35 24.51 -30.50 -1.99
C GLY A 35 23.40 -29.44 -1.91
N PRO A 36 22.47 -29.44 -2.89
CA PRO A 36 21.40 -28.42 -3.00
C PRO A 36 20.49 -28.32 -1.77
N LEU A 37 20.53 -29.28 -0.87
CA LEU A 37 19.78 -29.29 0.37
C LEU A 37 20.36 -28.34 1.44
N GLU A 38 21.70 -28.15 1.47
CA GLU A 38 22.33 -27.27 2.46
C GLU A 38 22.20 -25.78 2.08
N LEU A 39 22.20 -25.47 0.79
CA LEU A 39 21.99 -24.09 0.34
C LEU A 39 20.56 -23.60 0.64
N ALA A 40 19.57 -24.48 0.47
CA ALA A 40 18.18 -24.19 0.84
C ALA A 40 18.02 -23.99 2.36
N ARG A 41 18.82 -24.70 3.17
CA ARG A 41 18.81 -24.58 4.62
C ARG A 41 19.51 -23.31 5.11
N ALA A 42 20.62 -22.92 4.50
CA ALA A 42 21.34 -21.69 4.82
C ALA A 42 20.55 -20.41 4.47
N VAL A 43 19.76 -20.42 3.38
CA VAL A 43 18.86 -19.31 3.03
C VAL A 43 17.65 -19.23 3.98
N ALA A 44 17.21 -20.38 4.52
CA ALA A 44 16.14 -20.42 5.52
C ALA A 44 16.57 -19.94 6.91
N GLU A 45 17.86 -20.04 7.24
CA GLU A 45 18.38 -19.68 8.57
C GLU A 45 18.83 -18.21 8.70
N THR A 46 18.99 -17.47 7.59
CA THR A 46 19.30 -16.02 7.62
C THR A 46 18.08 -15.11 7.72
N GLY A 47 16.87 -15.67 7.59
CA GLY A 47 15.63 -14.97 7.86
C GLY A 47 15.31 -15.02 9.34
N THR A 48 15.61 -13.97 10.09
CA THR A 48 15.11 -13.75 11.47
C THR A 48 13.60 -13.48 11.50
N GLY A 49 12.87 -14.02 10.53
CA GLY A 49 11.42 -13.93 10.47
C GLY A 49 10.81 -14.96 11.41
N VAL A 50 10.32 -14.53 12.56
CA VAL A 50 9.32 -15.28 13.34
C VAL A 50 8.23 -15.67 12.35
N ARG A 51 8.06 -16.98 12.09
CA ARG A 51 6.98 -17.47 11.23
C ARG A 51 5.66 -17.10 11.90
N PRO A 52 4.79 -16.31 11.24
CA PRO A 52 3.53 -15.91 11.85
C PRO A 52 2.75 -17.14 12.30
N ALA A 53 1.93 -17.00 13.36
CA ALA A 53 0.99 -18.03 13.76
C ALA A 53 0.09 -18.42 12.57
N PRO A 54 -0.45 -19.65 12.49
CA PRO A 54 -1.12 -20.19 11.30
C PRO A 54 -2.29 -19.36 10.76
N HIS A 55 -2.73 -18.32 11.46
CA HIS A 55 -3.83 -17.43 11.08
C HIS A 55 -3.45 -15.94 11.14
N GLU A 56 -2.18 -15.62 11.34
CA GLU A 56 -1.73 -14.23 11.40
C GLU A 56 -1.30 -13.74 10.03
N ILE A 57 -1.90 -12.63 9.57
CA ILE A 57 -1.52 -12.01 8.30
C ILE A 57 -0.18 -11.32 8.48
N PRO A 58 0.86 -11.69 7.69
CA PRO A 58 2.18 -11.10 7.79
C PRO A 58 2.13 -9.58 7.55
N ARG A 59 3.02 -8.85 8.23
CA ARG A 59 3.21 -7.40 8.02
C ARG A 59 4.56 -7.10 7.43
N ARG A 60 4.67 -5.95 6.78
CA ARG A 60 5.93 -5.45 6.21
C ARG A 60 6.05 -3.95 6.44
N PRO A 61 7.28 -3.43 6.58
CA PRO A 61 7.51 -1.99 6.60
C PRO A 61 6.97 -1.33 5.34
N PHE A 62 6.23 -0.24 5.52
CA PHE A 62 5.75 0.60 4.43
C PHE A 62 6.85 1.59 4.03
N GLY A 63 7.77 1.13 3.19
CA GLY A 63 8.93 1.89 2.78
C GLY A 63 9.81 2.30 3.97
N LYS A 64 10.15 3.60 4.06
CA LYS A 64 10.96 4.21 5.13
C LYS A 64 10.12 4.99 6.13
N THR A 65 8.81 4.81 6.16
CA THR A 65 7.87 5.58 6.98
C THR A 65 7.91 5.19 8.48
N GLY A 66 8.47 4.05 8.82
CA GLY A 66 8.43 3.49 10.17
C GLY A 66 7.11 2.79 10.52
N VAL A 67 6.17 2.72 9.58
CA VAL A 67 4.87 2.05 9.76
C VAL A 67 4.92 0.64 9.15
N GLU A 68 4.25 -0.32 9.79
CA GLU A 68 4.06 -1.66 9.26
C GLU A 68 2.63 -1.87 8.78
N VAL A 69 2.50 -2.39 7.55
CA VAL A 69 1.21 -2.74 6.95
C VAL A 69 1.12 -4.23 6.65
N SER A 70 -0.10 -4.77 6.69
CA SER A 70 -0.36 -6.14 6.27
C SER A 70 0.00 -6.35 4.79
N VAL A 71 0.53 -7.52 4.45
CA VAL A 71 0.84 -7.87 3.05
C VAL A 71 -0.41 -8.00 2.19
N LEU A 72 -1.58 -8.15 2.82
CA LEU A 72 -2.88 -8.04 2.19
C LEU A 72 -3.44 -6.65 2.43
N CYS A 73 -4.03 -6.06 1.39
CA CYS A 73 -4.72 -4.79 1.45
C CYS A 73 -6.19 -5.00 1.06
N LEU A 74 -7.12 -4.41 1.80
CA LEU A 74 -8.52 -4.41 1.44
C LEU A 74 -8.84 -3.19 0.55
N GLY A 75 -9.18 -3.47 -0.73
CA GLY A 75 -9.52 -2.44 -1.71
C GLY A 75 -10.98 -1.99 -1.61
N GLY A 76 -11.21 -0.68 -1.55
CA GLY A 76 -12.53 -0.06 -1.47
C GLY A 76 -13.36 -0.13 -2.75
N ALA A 77 -12.73 -0.24 -3.93
CA ALA A 77 -13.43 -0.19 -5.22
C ALA A 77 -14.55 -1.26 -5.35
N HIS A 78 -14.37 -2.43 -4.76
CA HIS A 78 -15.38 -3.49 -4.80
C HIS A 78 -16.38 -3.43 -3.67
N LEU A 79 -16.05 -2.78 -2.54
CA LEU A 79 -16.97 -2.61 -1.42
C LEU A 79 -18.23 -1.83 -1.80
N GLY A 80 -18.08 -0.84 -2.68
CA GLY A 80 -19.21 -0.08 -3.20
C GLY A 80 -20.21 -0.90 -4.04
N ARG A 81 -19.80 -2.09 -4.51
CA ARG A 81 -20.60 -3.05 -5.29
C ARG A 81 -21.16 -4.21 -4.47
N ALA A 82 -20.86 -4.30 -3.18
CA ALA A 82 -21.41 -5.35 -2.33
C ALA A 82 -22.94 -5.34 -2.38
N GLY A 83 -23.55 -6.50 -2.25
CA GLY A 83 -24.98 -6.68 -2.37
C GLY A 83 -25.83 -5.85 -1.38
N SER A 84 -25.24 -5.48 -0.24
CA SER A 84 -25.83 -4.56 0.73
C SER A 84 -24.73 -3.78 1.48
N GLU A 85 -25.12 -2.67 2.10
CA GLU A 85 -24.22 -1.91 2.97
C GLU A 85 -23.75 -2.75 4.18
N ALA A 86 -24.68 -3.52 4.76
CA ALA A 86 -24.37 -4.39 5.89
C ALA A 86 -23.32 -5.45 5.53
N GLU A 87 -23.41 -6.03 4.34
CA GLU A 87 -22.42 -6.97 3.82
C GLU A 87 -21.05 -6.31 3.65
N ALA A 88 -21.00 -5.13 3.04
CA ALA A 88 -19.76 -4.39 2.86
C ALA A 88 -19.09 -4.02 4.20
N ILE A 89 -19.89 -3.58 5.20
CA ILE A 89 -19.39 -3.29 6.55
C ILE A 89 -18.83 -4.56 7.18
N ARG A 90 -19.53 -5.69 7.08
CA ARG A 90 -19.09 -6.98 7.61
C ARG A 90 -17.75 -7.41 7.00
N ILE A 91 -17.57 -7.28 5.68
CA ILE A 91 -16.32 -7.60 4.99
C ILE A 91 -15.14 -6.79 5.58
N VAL A 92 -15.31 -5.49 5.78
CA VAL A 92 -14.26 -4.65 6.38
C VAL A 92 -13.95 -5.09 7.81
N GLN A 93 -14.98 -5.34 8.62
CA GLN A 93 -14.81 -5.73 10.02
C GLN A 93 -14.10 -7.08 10.14
N GLU A 94 -14.50 -8.08 9.35
CA GLU A 94 -13.85 -9.39 9.30
C GLU A 94 -12.38 -9.29 8.84
N ALA A 95 -12.10 -8.43 7.86
CA ALA A 95 -10.73 -8.19 7.41
C ALA A 95 -9.86 -7.60 8.55
N VAL A 96 -10.37 -6.62 9.30
CA VAL A 96 -9.66 -6.04 10.46
C VAL A 96 -9.45 -7.09 11.54
N GLU A 97 -10.47 -7.88 11.86
CA GLU A 97 -10.40 -8.97 12.85
C GLU A 97 -9.42 -10.06 12.45
N ALA A 98 -9.27 -10.32 11.14
CA ALA A 98 -8.28 -11.24 10.60
C ALA A 98 -6.84 -10.67 10.58
N GLY A 99 -6.65 -9.39 10.96
CA GLY A 99 -5.33 -8.75 11.02
C GLY A 99 -4.93 -7.92 9.81
N VAL A 100 -5.83 -7.75 8.81
CA VAL A 100 -5.62 -6.78 7.72
C VAL A 100 -5.71 -5.39 8.30
N ASN A 101 -4.63 -4.62 8.22
CA ASN A 101 -4.63 -3.22 8.64
C ASN A 101 -4.52 -2.23 7.48
N PHE A 102 -4.24 -2.67 6.26
CA PHE A 102 -4.08 -1.80 5.10
C PHE A 102 -5.40 -1.68 4.35
N MET A 103 -5.96 -0.46 4.33
CA MET A 103 -7.26 -0.15 3.72
C MET A 103 -7.05 0.88 2.61
N ASP A 104 -7.31 0.48 1.36
CA ASP A 104 -7.18 1.33 0.17
C ASP A 104 -8.56 1.81 -0.29
N ASN A 105 -8.72 3.12 -0.47
CA ASN A 105 -9.94 3.72 -0.98
C ASN A 105 -9.64 4.83 -2.01
N ALA A 106 -10.67 5.44 -2.59
CA ALA A 106 -10.58 6.65 -3.38
C ALA A 106 -11.87 7.46 -3.29
N TRP A 107 -11.72 8.79 -3.40
CA TRP A 107 -12.82 9.75 -3.31
C TRP A 107 -13.96 9.43 -4.29
N GLU A 108 -13.62 8.98 -5.50
CA GLU A 108 -14.60 8.73 -6.58
C GLU A 108 -15.23 7.34 -6.54
N TYR A 109 -14.69 6.36 -5.78
CA TYR A 109 -15.21 5.01 -5.81
C TYR A 109 -16.69 4.96 -5.45
N HIS A 110 -17.52 4.63 -6.47
CA HIS A 110 -18.98 4.56 -6.38
C HIS A 110 -19.60 5.85 -5.83
N ASN A 111 -19.14 7.01 -6.32
CA ASN A 111 -19.59 8.33 -5.88
C ASN A 111 -19.45 8.54 -4.36
N GLY A 112 -18.39 7.99 -3.77
CA GLY A 112 -18.06 8.11 -2.36
C GLY A 112 -18.65 7.03 -1.45
N ARG A 113 -19.53 6.14 -1.98
CA ARG A 113 -20.12 5.06 -1.18
C ARG A 113 -19.06 4.13 -0.57
N ALA A 114 -17.96 3.88 -1.28
CA ALA A 114 -16.88 3.05 -0.76
C ALA A 114 -16.24 3.65 0.49
N GLU A 115 -16.02 4.96 0.52
CA GLU A 115 -15.53 5.67 1.71
C GLU A 115 -16.55 5.66 2.85
N GLU A 116 -17.84 5.88 2.55
CA GLU A 116 -18.90 5.87 3.56
C GLU A 116 -19.02 4.53 4.28
N VAL A 117 -18.97 3.44 3.52
CA VAL A 117 -19.00 2.07 4.08
C VAL A 117 -17.76 1.81 4.92
N MET A 118 -16.58 2.14 4.41
CA MET A 118 -15.32 1.99 5.15
C MET A 118 -15.34 2.79 6.44
N GLY A 119 -15.80 4.04 6.39
CA GLY A 119 -15.93 4.90 7.55
C GLY A 119 -16.89 4.34 8.60
N LYS A 120 -18.04 3.79 8.21
CA LYS A 120 -18.99 3.13 9.12
C LYS A 120 -18.37 1.88 9.78
N ALA A 121 -17.67 1.09 9.01
CA ALA A 121 -17.05 -0.14 9.48
C ALA A 121 -15.92 0.08 10.49
N LEU A 122 -15.18 1.20 10.34
CA LEU A 122 -14.03 1.55 11.17
C LEU A 122 -14.40 2.35 12.43
N VAL A 123 -15.67 2.64 12.69
CA VAL A 123 -16.09 3.32 13.93
C VAL A 123 -15.62 2.51 15.15
N GLY A 124 -14.87 3.16 16.05
CA GLY A 124 -14.25 2.54 17.22
C GLY A 124 -13.04 1.65 16.92
N ARG A 125 -12.62 1.53 15.65
CA ARG A 125 -11.50 0.68 15.19
C ARG A 125 -10.48 1.45 14.32
N ARG A 126 -10.63 2.77 14.17
CA ARG A 126 -9.81 3.59 13.25
C ARG A 126 -8.31 3.39 13.45
N GLN A 127 -7.85 3.27 14.68
CA GLN A 127 -6.43 3.09 15.02
C GLN A 127 -5.88 1.71 14.64
N GLN A 128 -6.74 0.76 14.28
CA GLN A 128 -6.33 -0.57 13.82
C GLN A 128 -6.05 -0.59 12.32
N ALA A 129 -6.40 0.48 11.59
CA ALA A 129 -6.26 0.58 10.16
C ALA A 129 -5.23 1.63 9.75
N PHE A 130 -4.34 1.27 8.82
CA PHE A 130 -3.62 2.19 7.97
C PHE A 130 -4.56 2.54 6.81
N LEU A 131 -5.19 3.69 6.90
CA LEU A 131 -6.26 4.11 6.00
C LEU A 131 -5.74 5.09 4.96
N MET A 132 -5.88 4.73 3.69
CA MET A 132 -5.58 5.61 2.59
C MET A 132 -6.80 5.89 1.72
N THR A 133 -6.77 7.06 1.09
CA THR A 133 -7.68 7.42 0.01
C THR A 133 -6.94 8.24 -1.05
N LYS A 134 -7.62 8.54 -2.15
CA LYS A 134 -7.02 9.22 -3.30
C LYS A 134 -7.87 10.39 -3.72
N VAL A 135 -7.21 11.49 -4.11
CA VAL A 135 -7.84 12.62 -4.77
C VAL A 135 -7.95 12.33 -6.27
N CYS A 136 -9.07 12.70 -6.88
CA CYS A 136 -9.24 12.60 -8.34
C CYS A 136 -8.51 13.76 -9.02
N SER A 137 -7.51 13.45 -9.85
CA SER A 137 -6.63 14.42 -10.49
C SER A 137 -7.23 15.15 -11.69
N HIS A 138 -8.48 14.86 -12.07
CA HIS A 138 -9.12 15.43 -13.26
C HIS A 138 -9.27 16.96 -13.23
N GLY A 139 -9.12 17.59 -12.09
CA GLY A 139 -9.01 19.02 -11.95
C GLY A 139 -7.82 19.34 -11.07
N ARG A 140 -6.69 19.63 -11.64
CA ARG A 140 -5.41 19.97 -11.00
C ARG A 140 -5.46 21.23 -10.12
N ASP A 141 -6.66 21.58 -9.67
CA ASP A 141 -6.93 22.72 -8.83
C ASP A 141 -6.77 22.32 -7.34
N LYS A 142 -5.85 23.00 -6.67
CA LYS A 142 -5.60 22.80 -5.23
C LYS A 142 -6.88 22.95 -4.40
N LYS A 143 -7.77 23.89 -4.74
CA LYS A 143 -9.02 24.12 -4.01
C LYS A 143 -9.92 22.90 -4.12
N VAL A 144 -10.10 22.38 -5.34
CA VAL A 144 -10.89 21.17 -5.60
C VAL A 144 -10.29 19.98 -4.87
N ALA A 145 -8.97 19.81 -4.91
CA ALA A 145 -8.29 18.72 -4.18
C ALA A 145 -8.55 18.79 -2.67
N MET A 146 -8.47 19.99 -2.07
CA MET A 146 -8.77 20.17 -0.64
C MET A 146 -10.23 19.92 -0.31
N GLU A 147 -11.16 20.33 -1.16
CA GLU A 147 -12.59 20.03 -1.00
C GLU A 147 -12.87 18.53 -1.03
N GLN A 148 -12.21 17.80 -1.93
CA GLN A 148 -12.29 16.33 -2.00
C GLN A 148 -11.70 15.68 -0.75
N LEU A 149 -10.56 16.16 -0.25
CA LEU A 149 -9.98 15.68 1.01
C LEU A 149 -10.95 15.81 2.18
N GLU A 150 -11.54 16.98 2.34
CA GLU A 150 -12.52 17.22 3.40
C GLU A 150 -13.78 16.34 3.26
N GLN A 151 -14.22 16.09 2.02
CA GLN A 151 -15.32 15.15 1.77
C GLN A 151 -14.94 13.72 2.16
N SER A 152 -13.72 13.28 1.80
CA SER A 152 -13.20 11.97 2.18
C SER A 152 -13.15 11.79 3.69
N LEU A 153 -12.62 12.77 4.42
CA LEU A 153 -12.56 12.74 5.89
C LEU A 153 -13.97 12.60 6.50
N ARG A 154 -14.95 13.36 5.98
CA ARG A 154 -16.35 13.25 6.44
C ARG A 154 -16.96 11.88 6.17
N ARG A 155 -16.78 11.31 4.94
CA ARG A 155 -17.30 10.00 4.55
C ARG A 155 -16.64 8.88 5.36
N LEU A 156 -15.33 8.96 5.53
CA LEU A 156 -14.51 8.01 6.30
C LEU A 156 -14.68 8.16 7.82
N LYS A 157 -15.41 9.19 8.28
CA LYS A 157 -15.68 9.48 9.71
C LYS A 157 -14.40 9.56 10.55
N THR A 158 -13.40 10.23 10.03
CA THR A 158 -12.08 10.41 10.66
C THR A 158 -11.56 11.83 10.43
N ASP A 159 -10.67 12.28 11.28
CA ASP A 159 -10.00 13.58 11.19
C ASP A 159 -8.58 13.47 10.58
N TYR A 160 -8.13 12.27 10.26
CA TYR A 160 -6.83 12.04 9.63
C TYR A 160 -6.82 10.85 8.66
N LEU A 161 -5.89 10.89 7.72
CA LEU A 161 -5.53 9.79 6.83
C LEU A 161 -4.08 9.39 7.11
N ASP A 162 -3.77 8.11 6.96
CA ASP A 162 -2.39 7.61 7.05
C ASP A 162 -1.65 7.85 5.73
N LEU A 163 -2.38 7.86 4.60
CA LEU A 163 -1.85 8.18 3.28
C LEU A 163 -2.91 8.84 2.42
N TRP A 164 -2.54 9.91 1.75
CA TRP A 164 -3.33 10.57 0.71
C TRP A 164 -2.55 10.60 -0.60
N GLN A 165 -3.16 10.12 -1.69
CA GLN A 165 -2.51 9.96 -2.98
C GLN A 165 -3.25 10.74 -4.07
N ILE A 166 -2.53 11.08 -5.15
CA ILE A 166 -3.13 11.48 -6.41
C ILE A 166 -3.58 10.21 -7.13
N HIS A 167 -4.83 10.19 -7.60
CA HIS A 167 -5.42 9.05 -8.31
C HIS A 167 -5.18 9.18 -9.81
N GLU A 168 -4.82 8.07 -10.46
CA GLU A 168 -4.72 7.99 -11.92
C GLU A 168 -3.81 9.05 -12.53
N VAL A 169 -2.55 9.11 -12.11
CA VAL A 169 -1.54 9.93 -12.76
C VAL A 169 -1.32 9.40 -14.18
N ILE A 170 -1.82 10.12 -15.19
CA ILE A 170 -1.81 9.71 -16.60
C ILE A 170 -0.81 10.54 -17.39
N TYR A 171 -0.70 11.83 -17.09
CA TYR A 171 0.18 12.77 -17.77
C TYR A 171 1.41 13.07 -16.94
N GLU A 172 2.52 13.42 -17.62
CA GLU A 172 3.81 13.72 -16.97
C GLU A 172 3.71 14.92 -16.01
N ASP A 173 2.82 15.87 -16.30
CA ASP A 173 2.56 17.10 -15.53
C ASP A 173 1.40 16.96 -14.52
N ASP A 174 0.83 15.77 -14.33
CA ASP A 174 -0.25 15.55 -13.35
C ASP A 174 0.15 15.83 -11.89
N PRO A 175 1.42 15.68 -11.46
CA PRO A 175 1.84 15.97 -10.09
C PRO A 175 2.12 17.45 -9.79
N ASP A 176 2.18 18.35 -10.79
CA ASP A 176 2.60 19.77 -10.66
C ASP A 176 1.50 20.73 -10.17
#